data_e690418052e7027c0c9b7c5fb11e0068
#
_entry.id   e690418052e7027c0c9b7c5fb11e0068
#
_cell.length_a   1.000
_cell.length_b   1.000
_cell.length_c   1.000
_cell.angle_alpha   90.00
_cell.angle_beta   90.00
_cell.angle_gamma   90.00
#
_symmetry.space_group_name_H-M   'P 1'
#
loop_
_entity.id
_entity.type
_entity.pdbx_description
1 polymer ?
#
loop_
_entity_poly.entity_id
_entity_poly.type
_entity_poly.pdbx_seq_one_letter_code
_entity_poly.pdbx_strand_id
1 'polypeptide(L)'
;MAVKYVFVTGGVVSGLGKGITAASLGRLLKARGYQVTMQKFDPYINIDPGTMNPIQHGEVFVTDDGTETDLDLGHYERFIDESLDKNSNVTTGKVYWSVLQKERHGDFGGGTVQVIPHITNEIKSRFYRAKSQDEEKIAIIEVGGTVGDIESQPFLESIRQFQHDVGHDNAILIHVTLIPYLKASEEMKTKPTQASVKELQGMGIQPDVLVCRSEHPLTDEIKGKIALFCNVPVSHVLQNLDVEYLYEAPLAMEREKLADVVLESLRLENRKPDLEEWKQMVNDLRNPESVVNIAMVGKYTQLHDAYLSVVEALKHGGISCRAKVEITWIDSEELNEKNLDQLLYKADGILVPGGFGNRGTEGMILAAQYARVHKIPFLGICLGMQMAIVEFARHVLGYEDANSIELDPSTKHPVIALMPDQESVEDLGGTLRLGSYPCLLADNSKALELFGKKEIQERHRHRYEVNNAFREELSAKGMTIAGTSPDGHIVEMIEIKDHPFYEGTQGHPEFKSRPNHAHPLFRGFVKAADAYAKEKESRKQQNKE
;
A
#
# COMPACT_ATOMS: atom_id res chain seq x y z
N MET A 1 25.29 12.31 14.68
CA MET A 1 25.10 11.13 15.59
C MET A 1 25.04 9.86 14.79
N ALA A 2 25.28 8.69 15.40
CA ALA A 2 25.10 7.41 14.70
C ALA A 2 23.60 7.16 14.44
N VAL A 3 23.27 6.48 13.33
CA VAL A 3 21.88 6.02 13.06
C VAL A 3 21.42 5.12 14.20
N LYS A 4 20.19 5.31 14.66
CA LYS A 4 19.55 4.47 15.66
C LYS A 4 18.61 3.46 14.97
N TYR A 5 18.51 2.26 15.50
CA TYR A 5 17.72 1.17 14.92
C TYR A 5 16.67 0.66 15.88
N VAL A 6 15.46 0.50 15.37
CA VAL A 6 14.34 -0.11 16.11
C VAL A 6 13.87 -1.32 15.34
N PHE A 7 14.15 -2.51 15.85
CA PHE A 7 13.62 -3.74 15.29
C PHE A 7 12.24 -4.01 15.82
N VAL A 8 11.33 -4.45 14.94
CA VAL A 8 9.96 -4.84 15.31
C VAL A 8 9.74 -6.30 14.91
N THR A 9 9.52 -7.15 15.88
CA THR A 9 9.21 -8.57 15.68
C THR A 9 7.83 -8.91 16.23
N GLY A 10 7.30 -10.06 15.88
CA GLY A 10 6.03 -10.52 16.41
C GLY A 10 6.04 -11.99 16.80
N GLY A 11 5.18 -12.34 17.74
CA GLY A 11 5.04 -13.69 18.19
C GLY A 11 3.59 -14.07 18.48
N VAL A 12 3.36 -15.35 18.78
CA VAL A 12 2.06 -15.97 19.04
C VAL A 12 1.30 -16.31 17.76
N VAL A 13 0.93 -15.31 16.93
CA VAL A 13 0.20 -15.52 15.66
C VAL A 13 0.61 -14.45 14.64
N SER A 14 0.32 -14.71 13.36
CA SER A 14 0.40 -13.71 12.30
C SER A 14 -0.74 -12.68 12.40
N GLY A 15 -0.65 -11.54 11.69
CA GLY A 15 -1.73 -10.55 11.65
C GLY A 15 -1.89 -9.70 12.92
N LEU A 16 -0.91 -9.68 13.82
CA LEU A 16 -0.95 -8.89 15.08
C LEU A 16 -0.84 -7.37 14.88
N GLY A 17 -0.61 -6.92 13.64
CA GLY A 17 -0.41 -5.49 13.35
C GLY A 17 1.00 -4.99 13.67
N LYS A 18 2.04 -5.82 13.45
CA LYS A 18 3.45 -5.39 13.53
C LYS A 18 3.71 -4.18 12.65
N GLY A 19 3.28 -4.25 11.36
CA GLY A 19 3.45 -3.17 10.39
C GLY A 19 2.80 -1.88 10.84
N ILE A 20 1.58 -1.95 11.35
CA ILE A 20 0.85 -0.77 11.87
C ILE A 20 1.51 -0.21 13.13
N THR A 21 2.02 -1.07 14.01
CA THR A 21 2.79 -0.62 15.18
C THR A 21 4.08 0.09 14.77
N ALA A 22 4.83 -0.48 13.81
CA ALA A 22 6.04 0.11 13.26
C ALA A 22 5.75 1.44 12.54
N ALA A 23 4.71 1.49 11.70
CA ALA A 23 4.28 2.68 10.99
C ALA A 23 3.80 3.79 11.94
N SER A 24 3.03 3.42 12.98
CA SER A 24 2.58 4.34 14.03
C SER A 24 3.77 4.96 14.79
N LEU A 25 4.75 4.13 15.16
CA LEU A 25 5.98 4.63 15.78
C LEU A 25 6.70 5.60 14.83
N GLY A 26 6.83 5.25 13.54
CA GLY A 26 7.42 6.11 12.52
C GLY A 26 6.74 7.48 12.46
N ARG A 27 5.41 7.52 12.45
CA ARG A 27 4.63 8.76 12.49
C ARG A 27 4.90 9.58 13.76
N LEU A 28 4.94 8.93 14.93
CA LEU A 28 5.16 9.59 16.22
C LEU A 28 6.56 10.18 16.35
N LEU A 29 7.56 9.51 15.81
CA LEU A 29 8.95 9.99 15.78
C LEU A 29 9.09 11.17 14.80
N LYS A 30 8.46 11.11 13.63
CA LYS A 30 8.41 12.25 12.69
C LYS A 30 7.70 13.45 13.29
N ALA A 31 6.61 13.25 14.01
CA ALA A 31 5.92 14.33 14.73
C ALA A 31 6.80 15.02 15.79
N ARG A 32 7.86 14.36 16.24
CA ARG A 32 8.89 14.91 17.14
C ARG A 32 10.10 15.50 16.40
N GLY A 33 10.05 15.55 15.06
CA GLY A 33 11.10 16.14 14.23
C GLY A 33 12.29 15.22 13.94
N TYR A 34 12.15 13.90 14.20
CA TYR A 34 13.17 12.93 13.79
C TYR A 34 12.98 12.54 12.33
N GLN A 35 14.09 12.31 11.63
CA GLN A 35 14.06 11.64 10.33
C GLN A 35 13.88 10.14 10.54
N VAL A 36 12.92 9.55 9.82
CA VAL A 36 12.58 8.14 9.94
C VAL A 36 12.69 7.46 8.59
N THR A 37 13.25 6.27 8.58
CA THR A 37 13.14 5.37 7.43
C THR A 37 12.61 4.02 7.91
N MET A 38 11.96 3.29 7.00
CA MET A 38 11.37 1.99 7.34
C MET A 38 11.88 0.92 6.39
N GLN A 39 12.09 -0.30 6.93
CA GLN A 39 12.43 -1.47 6.16
C GLN A 39 11.54 -2.64 6.58
N LYS A 40 11.13 -3.44 5.60
CA LYS A 40 10.43 -4.71 5.75
C LYS A 40 11.36 -5.86 5.38
N PHE A 41 11.46 -6.84 6.26
CA PHE A 41 12.18 -8.09 6.01
C PHE A 41 11.18 -9.25 5.99
N ASP A 42 10.99 -9.82 4.81
CA ASP A 42 10.02 -10.89 4.58
C ASP A 42 10.71 -12.26 4.51
N PRO A 43 10.27 -13.25 5.31
CA PRO A 43 10.94 -14.54 5.40
C PRO A 43 10.64 -15.49 4.24
N TYR A 44 9.78 -15.13 3.28
CA TYR A 44 9.51 -15.98 2.12
C TYR A 44 10.67 -15.99 1.10
N ILE A 45 10.74 -17.07 0.30
CA ILE A 45 11.87 -17.35 -0.61
C ILE A 45 11.70 -16.63 -1.98
N ASN A 46 10.56 -16.07 -2.30
CA ASN A 46 10.40 -15.29 -3.52
C ASN A 46 11.39 -14.12 -3.52
N ILE A 47 11.94 -13.79 -4.69
CA ILE A 47 12.84 -12.63 -4.84
C ILE A 47 12.06 -11.34 -4.55
N ASP A 48 10.87 -11.23 -5.13
CA ASP A 48 9.91 -10.15 -4.89
C ASP A 48 8.46 -10.68 -5.07
N PRO A 49 7.43 -9.89 -4.73
CA PRO A 49 6.04 -10.30 -4.88
C PRO A 49 5.49 -10.13 -6.31
N GLY A 50 6.26 -9.64 -7.28
CA GLY A 50 5.78 -9.28 -8.61
C GLY A 50 5.10 -10.40 -9.39
N THR A 51 5.51 -11.66 -9.14
CA THR A 51 4.90 -12.85 -9.76
C THR A 51 3.90 -13.57 -8.85
N MET A 52 3.66 -13.06 -7.64
CA MET A 52 2.71 -13.67 -6.70
C MET A 52 1.25 -13.39 -7.10
N ASN A 53 0.38 -14.33 -6.75
CA ASN A 53 -1.06 -14.17 -6.98
C ASN A 53 -1.65 -13.17 -5.98
N PRO A 54 -2.26 -12.04 -6.43
CA PRO A 54 -2.86 -11.04 -5.54
C PRO A 54 -3.97 -11.58 -4.62
N ILE A 55 -4.66 -12.65 -5.03
CA ILE A 55 -5.68 -13.30 -4.19
C ILE A 55 -5.07 -14.03 -2.98
N GLN A 56 -3.79 -14.40 -3.03
CA GLN A 56 -3.10 -15.09 -1.93
C GLN A 56 -2.27 -14.15 -1.05
N HIS A 57 -1.67 -13.12 -1.63
CA HIS A 57 -0.68 -12.26 -0.96
C HIS A 57 -1.13 -10.80 -0.79
N GLY A 58 -2.28 -10.41 -1.36
CA GLY A 58 -2.69 -9.03 -1.43
C GLY A 58 -2.04 -8.29 -2.60
N GLU A 59 -2.10 -6.95 -2.56
CA GLU A 59 -1.55 -6.12 -3.64
C GLU A 59 -0.02 -6.18 -3.70
N VAL A 60 0.51 -5.98 -4.90
CA VAL A 60 1.91 -5.68 -5.12
C VAL A 60 2.07 -4.16 -5.14
N PHE A 61 2.74 -3.63 -4.11
CA PHE A 61 3.02 -2.21 -4.02
C PHE A 61 4.31 -1.87 -4.77
N VAL A 62 4.33 -0.75 -5.50
CA VAL A 62 5.49 -0.33 -6.30
C VAL A 62 6.04 0.99 -5.77
N THR A 63 7.36 1.02 -5.53
CA THR A 63 8.09 2.21 -5.09
C THR A 63 8.45 3.13 -6.27
N ASP A 64 8.91 4.36 -5.98
CA ASP A 64 9.30 5.32 -7.04
C ASP A 64 10.45 4.80 -7.91
N ASP A 65 11.37 4.00 -7.35
CA ASP A 65 12.50 3.39 -8.08
C ASP A 65 12.15 2.05 -8.78
N GLY A 66 10.86 1.69 -8.82
CA GLY A 66 10.37 0.54 -9.58
C GLY A 66 10.47 -0.80 -8.86
N THR A 67 10.73 -0.82 -7.57
CA THR A 67 10.77 -2.06 -6.81
C THR A 67 9.35 -2.54 -6.49
N GLU A 68 9.04 -3.78 -6.87
CA GLU A 68 7.83 -4.49 -6.44
C GLU A 68 8.00 -5.00 -5.02
N THR A 69 7.04 -4.68 -4.15
CA THR A 69 7.14 -4.92 -2.70
C THR A 69 5.83 -5.42 -2.12
N ASP A 70 5.90 -5.90 -0.89
CA ASP A 70 4.73 -6.24 -0.07
C ASP A 70 3.86 -5.01 0.24
N LEU A 71 2.58 -5.23 0.50
CA LEU A 71 1.58 -4.20 0.82
C LEU A 71 1.92 -3.36 2.07
N ASP A 72 2.72 -3.89 2.98
CA ASP A 72 3.13 -3.20 4.20
C ASP A 72 3.90 -1.90 3.91
N LEU A 73 4.66 -1.84 2.78
CA LEU A 73 5.34 -0.61 2.39
C LEU A 73 4.36 0.53 2.10
N GLY A 74 3.20 0.21 1.55
CA GLY A 74 2.12 1.18 1.39
C GLY A 74 1.64 1.75 2.73
N HIS A 75 1.50 0.92 3.75
CA HIS A 75 1.19 1.40 5.11
C HIS A 75 2.29 2.32 5.63
N TYR A 76 3.56 1.94 5.48
CA TYR A 76 4.67 2.76 5.95
C TYR A 76 4.66 4.14 5.29
N GLU A 77 4.60 4.21 3.96
CA GLU A 77 4.56 5.47 3.23
C GLU A 77 3.36 6.34 3.62
N ARG A 78 2.18 5.74 3.82
CA ARG A 78 0.97 6.46 4.25
C ARG A 78 1.11 7.09 5.64
N PHE A 79 1.78 6.40 6.57
CA PHE A 79 1.94 6.87 7.94
C PHE A 79 3.09 7.89 8.09
N ILE A 80 4.25 7.60 7.48
CA ILE A 80 5.40 8.50 7.60
C ILE A 80 5.39 9.66 6.58
N ASP A 81 4.47 9.62 5.59
CA ASP A 81 4.37 10.60 4.52
C ASP A 81 5.70 10.83 3.78
N GLU A 82 6.35 9.73 3.41
CA GLU A 82 7.58 9.71 2.61
C GLU A 82 7.57 8.52 1.67
N SER A 83 8.19 8.70 0.49
CA SER A 83 8.42 7.59 -0.44
C SER A 83 9.59 6.72 0.01
N LEU A 84 9.41 5.42 -0.05
CA LEU A 84 10.42 4.42 0.24
C LEU A 84 11.09 3.92 -1.05
N ASP A 85 12.21 3.20 -0.92
CA ASP A 85 13.02 2.75 -2.04
C ASP A 85 13.29 1.23 -1.99
N LYS A 86 14.09 0.72 -2.94
CA LYS A 86 14.51 -0.68 -3.05
C LYS A 86 15.21 -1.25 -1.80
N ASN A 87 15.75 -0.40 -0.94
CA ASN A 87 16.39 -0.85 0.30
C ASN A 87 15.35 -1.10 1.40
N SER A 88 14.11 -0.67 1.19
CA SER A 88 13.04 -0.80 2.18
C SER A 88 12.32 -2.14 2.16
N ASN A 89 12.51 -2.99 1.13
CA ASN A 89 11.98 -4.36 1.10
C ASN A 89 13.08 -5.39 0.84
N VAL A 90 13.25 -6.30 1.79
CA VAL A 90 14.26 -7.37 1.74
C VAL A 90 13.57 -8.70 1.97
N THR A 91 13.67 -9.62 0.99
CA THR A 91 13.15 -10.98 1.11
C THR A 91 14.29 -11.97 1.37
N THR A 92 13.97 -13.14 1.93
CA THR A 92 14.93 -14.25 2.03
C THR A 92 15.51 -14.57 0.64
N GLY A 93 14.67 -14.57 -0.41
CA GLY A 93 15.12 -14.81 -1.79
C GLY A 93 16.19 -13.84 -2.24
N LYS A 94 16.00 -12.52 -2.05
CA LYS A 94 17.03 -11.50 -2.38
C LYS A 94 18.34 -11.71 -1.64
N VAL A 95 18.27 -12.11 -0.36
CA VAL A 95 19.46 -12.35 0.47
C VAL A 95 20.24 -13.56 -0.05
N TYR A 96 19.57 -14.70 -0.19
CA TYR A 96 20.20 -15.94 -0.66
C TYR A 96 20.73 -15.80 -2.09
N TRP A 97 19.96 -15.18 -2.98
CA TRP A 97 20.38 -14.91 -4.35
C TRP A 97 21.69 -14.10 -4.41
N SER A 98 21.77 -13.03 -3.60
CA SER A 98 22.98 -12.21 -3.51
C SER A 98 24.19 -13.03 -3.04
N VAL A 99 24.03 -13.88 -2.02
CA VAL A 99 25.12 -14.72 -1.50
C VAL A 99 25.54 -15.79 -2.50
N LEU A 100 24.59 -16.44 -3.18
CA LEU A 100 24.87 -17.44 -4.22
C LEU A 100 25.57 -16.83 -5.43
N GLN A 101 25.20 -15.62 -5.85
CA GLN A 101 25.92 -14.91 -6.91
C GLN A 101 27.38 -14.62 -6.51
N LYS A 102 27.64 -14.14 -5.28
CA LYS A 102 28.98 -13.91 -4.76
C LYS A 102 29.80 -15.21 -4.70
N GLU A 103 29.17 -16.33 -4.33
CA GLU A 103 29.82 -17.64 -4.34
C GLU A 103 30.22 -18.03 -5.76
N ARG A 104 29.33 -17.89 -6.73
CA ARG A 104 29.64 -18.19 -8.16
C ARG A 104 30.74 -17.29 -8.73
N HIS A 105 30.84 -16.04 -8.30
CA HIS A 105 31.93 -15.13 -8.70
C HIS A 105 33.26 -15.41 -7.99
N GLY A 106 33.27 -16.27 -6.94
CA GLY A 106 34.49 -16.60 -6.20
C GLY A 106 34.84 -15.60 -5.09
N ASP A 107 33.92 -14.72 -4.70
CA ASP A 107 34.17 -13.68 -3.69
C ASP A 107 34.51 -14.24 -2.32
N PHE A 108 34.24 -15.52 -2.06
CA PHE A 108 34.54 -16.20 -0.81
C PHE A 108 35.87 -16.99 -0.86
N GLY A 109 36.68 -16.86 -1.96
CA GLY A 109 38.00 -17.45 -2.07
C GLY A 109 38.03 -18.99 -1.96
N GLY A 110 36.96 -19.69 -2.32
CA GLY A 110 36.82 -21.15 -2.21
C GLY A 110 36.44 -21.65 -0.81
N GLY A 111 36.14 -20.76 0.13
CA GLY A 111 35.66 -21.11 1.46
C GLY A 111 34.26 -21.72 1.45
N THR A 112 33.91 -22.52 2.47
CA THR A 112 32.56 -23.05 2.66
C THR A 112 31.58 -21.94 3.05
N VAL A 113 30.56 -21.71 2.24
CA VAL A 113 29.50 -20.70 2.51
C VAL A 113 28.43 -21.32 3.41
N GLN A 114 28.12 -20.65 4.52
CA GLN A 114 27.20 -21.11 5.55
C GLN A 114 26.18 -20.01 5.90
N VAL A 115 25.08 -20.36 6.59
CA VAL A 115 24.10 -19.37 7.07
C VAL A 115 24.78 -18.37 7.99
N ILE A 116 25.57 -18.84 8.96
CA ILE A 116 26.45 -18.01 9.79
C ILE A 116 27.92 -18.28 9.34
N PRO A 117 28.68 -17.26 8.93
CA PRO A 117 28.35 -15.82 8.97
C PRO A 117 27.81 -15.23 7.64
N HIS A 118 27.74 -15.98 6.54
CA HIS A 118 27.58 -15.37 5.20
C HIS A 118 26.20 -14.80 4.95
N ILE A 119 25.13 -15.56 5.25
CA ILE A 119 23.74 -15.07 5.14
C ILE A 119 23.48 -13.98 6.19
N THR A 120 23.91 -14.19 7.45
CA THR A 120 23.71 -13.20 8.50
C THR A 120 24.46 -11.90 8.22
N ASN A 121 25.65 -11.94 7.64
CA ASN A 121 26.39 -10.76 7.23
C ASN A 121 25.70 -10.02 6.06
N GLU A 122 25.13 -10.75 5.09
CA GLU A 122 24.36 -10.14 4.01
C GLU A 122 23.10 -9.44 4.58
N ILE A 123 22.38 -10.07 5.51
CA ILE A 123 21.21 -9.46 6.20
C ILE A 123 21.66 -8.20 6.95
N LYS A 124 22.70 -8.28 7.77
CA LYS A 124 23.24 -7.10 8.49
C LYS A 124 23.66 -5.98 7.55
N SER A 125 24.26 -6.32 6.41
CA SER A 125 24.61 -5.31 5.39
C SER A 125 23.38 -4.55 4.89
N ARG A 126 22.22 -5.21 4.83
CA ARG A 126 20.95 -4.61 4.43
C ARG A 126 20.38 -3.70 5.53
N PHE A 127 20.51 -4.04 6.81
CA PHE A 127 20.18 -3.13 7.91
C PHE A 127 20.96 -1.81 7.81
N TYR A 128 22.26 -1.89 7.49
CA TYR A 128 23.09 -0.71 7.28
C TYR A 128 22.68 0.16 6.09
N ARG A 129 21.98 -0.38 5.08
CA ARG A 129 21.49 0.41 3.93
C ARG A 129 20.35 1.37 4.29
N ALA A 130 19.72 1.22 5.45
CA ALA A 130 18.82 2.23 6.00
C ALA A 130 19.51 3.57 6.33
N LYS A 131 20.84 3.64 6.19
CA LYS A 131 21.60 4.87 6.42
C LYS A 131 21.29 5.92 5.36
N SER A 132 20.97 7.16 5.80
CA SER A 132 21.13 8.36 4.99
C SER A 132 22.43 9.08 5.39
N GLN A 133 22.77 10.14 4.64
CA GLN A 133 23.93 10.99 4.98
C GLN A 133 23.66 11.90 6.19
N ASP A 134 22.42 11.89 6.74
CA ASP A 134 21.98 12.77 7.81
C ASP A 134 22.17 12.15 9.20
N GLU A 135 22.58 12.95 10.16
CA GLU A 135 23.10 12.52 11.45
C GLU A 135 22.04 12.12 12.51
N GLU A 136 20.74 12.39 12.31
CA GLU A 136 19.67 12.14 13.31
C GLU A 136 18.56 11.20 12.77
N LYS A 137 18.96 10.10 12.13
CA LYS A 137 18.00 9.16 11.52
C LYS A 137 17.70 7.97 12.42
N ILE A 138 16.41 7.64 12.51
CA ILE A 138 15.93 6.40 13.14
C ILE A 138 15.45 5.45 12.04
N ALA A 139 16.06 4.27 11.98
CA ALA A 139 15.64 3.21 11.09
C ALA A 139 14.73 2.23 11.84
N ILE A 140 13.49 2.09 11.38
CA ILE A 140 12.54 1.11 11.92
C ILE A 140 12.54 -0.09 10.97
N ILE A 141 12.85 -1.27 11.49
CA ILE A 141 13.02 -2.50 10.72
C ILE A 141 12.02 -3.53 11.23
N GLU A 142 11.00 -3.80 10.43
CA GLU A 142 10.03 -4.85 10.74
C GLU A 142 10.48 -6.18 10.14
N VAL A 143 10.45 -7.23 10.96
CA VAL A 143 10.68 -8.60 10.52
C VAL A 143 9.35 -9.33 10.43
N GLY A 144 9.02 -9.81 9.23
CA GLY A 144 7.85 -10.63 8.94
C GLY A 144 7.91 -12.00 9.61
N GLY A 145 6.81 -12.73 9.56
CA GLY A 145 6.67 -14.03 10.20
C GLY A 145 6.46 -13.94 11.71
N THR A 146 6.53 -15.07 12.36
CA THR A 146 6.32 -15.25 13.80
C THR A 146 7.61 -15.76 14.43
N VAL A 147 7.96 -15.27 15.61
CA VAL A 147 9.08 -15.81 16.38
C VAL A 147 8.81 -17.28 16.66
N GLY A 148 9.76 -18.14 16.30
CA GLY A 148 9.65 -19.60 16.32
C GLY A 148 9.56 -20.23 14.94
N ASP A 149 9.16 -19.48 13.91
CA ASP A 149 9.15 -19.96 12.53
C ASP A 149 10.58 -20.15 12.02
N ILE A 150 10.84 -21.26 11.34
CA ILE A 150 12.17 -21.61 10.79
C ILE A 150 12.66 -20.51 9.84
N GLU A 151 11.77 -19.98 9.03
CA GLU A 151 12.06 -18.96 8.01
C GLU A 151 12.56 -17.65 8.62
N SER A 152 12.15 -17.33 9.85
CA SER A 152 12.55 -16.07 10.52
C SER A 152 13.89 -16.19 11.26
N GLN A 153 14.40 -17.40 11.51
CA GLN A 153 15.60 -17.61 12.33
C GLN A 153 16.84 -16.87 11.82
N PRO A 154 17.20 -16.84 10.52
CA PRO A 154 18.35 -16.10 10.05
C PRO A 154 18.26 -14.59 10.31
N PHE A 155 17.05 -14.02 10.23
CA PHE A 155 16.83 -12.61 10.54
C PHE A 155 17.00 -12.32 12.04
N LEU A 156 16.41 -13.15 12.90
CA LEU A 156 16.54 -13.01 14.36
C LEU A 156 18.00 -13.14 14.79
N GLU A 157 18.72 -14.14 14.29
CA GLU A 157 20.15 -14.29 14.56
C GLU A 157 20.95 -13.06 14.08
N SER A 158 20.58 -12.49 12.92
CA SER A 158 21.22 -11.27 12.41
C SER A 158 20.95 -10.06 13.31
N ILE A 159 19.74 -9.93 13.87
CA ILE A 159 19.39 -8.88 14.86
C ILE A 159 20.26 -9.03 16.10
N ARG A 160 20.38 -10.24 16.66
CA ARG A 160 21.21 -10.52 17.82
C ARG A 160 22.67 -10.09 17.60
N GLN A 161 23.24 -10.48 16.45
CA GLN A 161 24.60 -10.08 16.08
C GLN A 161 24.71 -8.57 15.87
N PHE A 162 23.73 -7.96 15.21
CA PHE A 162 23.72 -6.53 14.92
C PHE A 162 23.66 -5.67 16.18
N GLN A 163 22.82 -6.05 17.15
CA GLN A 163 22.76 -5.37 18.45
C GLN A 163 24.11 -5.42 19.18
N HIS A 164 24.84 -6.53 19.05
CA HIS A 164 26.20 -6.63 19.58
C HIS A 164 27.18 -5.72 18.83
N ASP A 165 27.08 -5.66 17.48
CA ASP A 165 27.99 -4.89 16.63
C ASP A 165 27.85 -3.37 16.86
N VAL A 166 26.63 -2.87 17.04
CA VAL A 166 26.35 -1.42 17.17
C VAL A 166 26.15 -0.96 18.62
N GLY A 167 25.93 -1.89 19.52
CA GLY A 167 25.63 -1.64 20.95
C GLY A 167 24.13 -1.41 21.20
N HIS A 168 23.64 -1.85 22.36
CA HIS A 168 22.24 -1.78 22.75
C HIS A 168 21.66 -0.35 22.76
N ASP A 169 22.45 0.66 23.09
CA ASP A 169 22.03 2.06 23.04
C ASP A 169 21.68 2.55 21.63
N ASN A 170 22.07 1.80 20.59
CA ASN A 170 21.87 2.16 19.20
C ASN A 170 20.91 1.22 18.46
N ALA A 171 20.52 0.09 19.06
CA ALA A 171 19.63 -0.88 18.44
C ALA A 171 18.75 -1.56 19.50
N ILE A 172 17.47 -1.30 19.49
CA ILE A 172 16.47 -1.86 20.41
C ILE A 172 15.49 -2.77 19.69
N LEU A 173 14.83 -3.64 20.45
CA LEU A 173 13.81 -4.56 19.95
C LEU A 173 12.45 -4.30 20.58
N ILE A 174 11.45 -4.03 19.75
CA ILE A 174 10.03 -4.07 20.09
C ILE A 174 9.48 -5.44 19.72
N HIS A 175 8.81 -6.10 20.65
CA HIS A 175 8.15 -7.36 20.37
C HIS A 175 6.63 -7.22 20.51
N VAL A 176 5.91 -7.43 19.41
CA VAL A 176 4.45 -7.37 19.34
C VAL A 176 3.88 -8.74 19.67
N THR A 177 2.99 -8.81 20.65
CA THR A 177 2.41 -10.06 21.15
C THR A 177 0.90 -9.99 21.27
N LEU A 178 0.26 -11.11 21.61
CA LEU A 178 -1.17 -11.23 21.84
C LEU A 178 -1.48 -11.59 23.28
N ILE A 179 -2.42 -10.87 23.89
CA ILE A 179 -3.07 -11.22 25.13
C ILE A 179 -4.51 -11.63 24.82
N PRO A 180 -4.78 -12.92 24.58
CA PRO A 180 -6.12 -13.37 24.25
C PRO A 180 -7.06 -13.28 25.45
N TYR A 181 -8.31 -12.89 25.18
CA TYR A 181 -9.41 -12.95 26.13
C TYR A 181 -10.20 -14.24 25.93
N LEU A 182 -10.31 -15.03 26.99
CA LEU A 182 -11.09 -16.27 26.99
C LEU A 182 -12.51 -16.00 27.49
N LYS A 183 -13.47 -15.92 26.57
CA LYS A 183 -14.88 -15.63 26.90
C LYS A 183 -15.48 -16.60 27.92
N ALA A 184 -15.07 -17.88 27.92
CA ALA A 184 -15.61 -18.90 28.84
C ALA A 184 -15.18 -18.71 30.30
N SER A 185 -14.00 -18.16 30.55
CA SER A 185 -13.46 -17.87 31.88
C SER A 185 -13.42 -16.37 32.21
N GLU A 186 -13.87 -15.54 31.28
CA GLU A 186 -13.88 -14.07 31.40
C GLU A 186 -12.53 -13.47 31.83
N GLU A 187 -11.42 -14.04 31.31
CA GLU A 187 -10.09 -13.58 31.70
C GLU A 187 -9.11 -13.46 30.54
N MET A 188 -8.17 -12.55 30.68
CA MET A 188 -7.04 -12.38 29.77
C MET A 188 -5.90 -13.33 30.12
N LYS A 189 -5.28 -13.96 29.13
CA LYS A 189 -4.19 -14.94 29.30
C LYS A 189 -2.84 -14.38 28.88
N THR A 190 -1.91 -14.25 29.81
CA THR A 190 -0.55 -13.75 29.58
C THR A 190 0.43 -14.85 29.12
N LYS A 191 0.07 -16.12 29.20
CA LYS A 191 0.94 -17.25 28.83
C LYS A 191 1.45 -17.22 27.39
N PRO A 192 0.64 -16.90 26.36
CA PRO A 192 1.14 -16.82 24.98
C PRO A 192 2.27 -15.79 24.82
N THR A 193 2.11 -14.59 25.38
CA THR A 193 3.15 -13.55 25.41
C THR A 193 4.41 -14.04 26.12
N GLN A 194 4.28 -14.64 27.31
CA GLN A 194 5.43 -15.18 28.05
C GLN A 194 6.18 -16.26 27.26
N ALA A 195 5.45 -17.16 26.57
CA ALA A 195 6.04 -18.20 25.74
C ALA A 195 6.83 -17.61 24.55
N SER A 196 6.24 -16.64 23.86
CA SER A 196 6.88 -15.97 22.72
C SER A 196 8.16 -15.22 23.12
N VAL A 197 8.12 -14.48 24.24
CA VAL A 197 9.32 -13.79 24.76
C VAL A 197 10.39 -14.78 25.21
N LYS A 198 9.99 -15.90 25.84
CA LYS A 198 10.95 -16.95 26.23
C LYS A 198 11.67 -17.57 25.04
N GLU A 199 10.99 -17.68 23.91
CA GLU A 199 11.59 -18.16 22.67
C GLU A 199 12.67 -17.21 22.15
N LEU A 200 12.40 -15.89 22.12
CA LEU A 200 13.40 -14.87 21.82
C LEU A 200 14.60 -14.93 22.77
N GLN A 201 14.34 -15.04 24.08
CA GLN A 201 15.37 -15.16 25.09
C GLN A 201 16.22 -16.42 24.90
N GLY A 202 15.60 -17.54 24.47
CA GLY A 202 16.31 -18.78 24.11
C GLY A 202 17.28 -18.61 22.95
N MET A 203 17.05 -17.64 22.06
CA MET A 203 17.94 -17.24 20.97
C MET A 203 18.96 -16.18 21.40
N GLY A 204 18.98 -15.75 22.66
CA GLY A 204 19.86 -14.70 23.17
C GLY A 204 19.41 -13.28 22.87
N ILE A 205 18.12 -13.08 22.60
CA ILE A 205 17.52 -11.77 22.30
C ILE A 205 16.58 -11.37 23.44
N GLN A 206 16.84 -10.24 24.09
CA GLN A 206 15.96 -9.63 25.08
C GLN A 206 15.17 -8.51 24.43
N PRO A 207 13.82 -8.55 24.41
CA PRO A 207 13.04 -7.40 23.94
C PRO A 207 13.15 -6.24 24.94
N ASP A 208 13.25 -5.02 24.42
CA ASP A 208 13.28 -3.78 25.20
C ASP A 208 11.87 -3.30 25.50
N VAL A 209 10.93 -3.49 24.57
CA VAL A 209 9.54 -3.04 24.65
C VAL A 209 8.61 -4.16 24.22
N LEU A 210 7.53 -4.35 24.96
CA LEU A 210 6.44 -5.26 24.60
C LEU A 210 5.20 -4.45 24.21
N VAL A 211 4.69 -4.68 23.00
CA VAL A 211 3.41 -4.14 22.54
C VAL A 211 2.40 -5.29 22.52
N CYS A 212 1.50 -5.26 23.49
CA CYS A 212 0.55 -6.33 23.75
C CYS A 212 -0.80 -6.02 23.10
N ARG A 213 -1.11 -6.69 21.99
CA ARG A 213 -2.43 -6.61 21.39
C ARG A 213 -3.46 -7.31 22.26
N SER A 214 -4.60 -6.67 22.52
CA SER A 214 -5.69 -7.20 23.34
C SER A 214 -7.03 -6.57 22.97
N GLU A 215 -8.11 -7.33 23.14
CA GLU A 215 -9.49 -6.84 22.95
C GLU A 215 -9.92 -5.91 24.11
N HIS A 216 -9.35 -6.10 25.30
CA HIS A 216 -9.70 -5.35 26.50
C HIS A 216 -8.49 -4.64 27.10
N PRO A 217 -8.69 -3.53 27.83
CA PRO A 217 -7.61 -2.81 28.52
C PRO A 217 -6.83 -3.72 29.49
N LEU A 218 -5.51 -3.60 29.48
CA LEU A 218 -4.64 -4.33 30.42
C LEU A 218 -4.66 -3.64 31.80
N THR A 219 -4.94 -4.41 32.84
CA THR A 219 -4.81 -3.92 34.22
C THR A 219 -3.34 -3.81 34.62
N ASP A 220 -3.04 -2.99 35.64
CA ASP A 220 -1.68 -2.86 36.19
C ASP A 220 -1.14 -4.20 36.71
N GLU A 221 -2.01 -5.06 37.24
CA GLU A 221 -1.65 -6.41 37.65
C GLU A 221 -1.17 -7.26 36.46
N ILE A 222 -1.89 -7.22 35.32
CA ILE A 222 -1.52 -7.94 34.13
C ILE A 222 -0.21 -7.38 33.54
N LYS A 223 -0.06 -6.05 33.47
CA LYS A 223 1.19 -5.39 33.03
C LYS A 223 2.36 -5.79 33.95
N GLY A 224 2.18 -5.76 35.25
CA GLY A 224 3.19 -6.18 36.23
C GLY A 224 3.58 -7.66 36.12
N LYS A 225 2.61 -8.54 35.87
CA LYS A 225 2.87 -9.97 35.64
C LYS A 225 3.66 -10.20 34.36
N ILE A 226 3.31 -9.53 33.24
CA ILE A 226 4.04 -9.61 31.99
C ILE A 226 5.48 -9.11 32.18
N ALA A 227 5.64 -7.94 32.78
CA ALA A 227 6.94 -7.32 33.05
C ALA A 227 7.87 -8.27 33.83
N LEU A 228 7.35 -8.89 34.90
CA LEU A 228 8.11 -9.83 35.71
C LEU A 228 8.57 -11.06 34.91
N PHE A 229 7.65 -11.70 34.16
CA PHE A 229 7.97 -12.95 33.45
C PHE A 229 8.78 -12.73 32.17
N CYS A 230 8.69 -11.54 31.56
CA CYS A 230 9.38 -11.19 30.32
C CYS A 230 10.67 -10.38 30.57
N ASN A 231 10.98 -10.08 31.82
CA ASN A 231 12.18 -9.31 32.23
C ASN A 231 12.28 -7.95 31.53
N VAL A 232 11.18 -7.18 31.57
CA VAL A 232 11.12 -5.80 31.06
C VAL A 232 10.54 -4.88 32.15
N PRO A 233 10.84 -3.56 32.16
CA PRO A 233 10.17 -2.62 33.04
C PRO A 233 8.65 -2.61 32.81
N VAL A 234 7.85 -2.37 33.85
CA VAL A 234 6.38 -2.27 33.71
C VAL A 234 5.97 -1.16 32.72
N SER A 235 6.71 -0.05 32.71
CA SER A 235 6.54 1.07 31.77
C SER A 235 6.78 0.69 30.31
N HIS A 236 7.46 -0.41 30.04
CA HIS A 236 7.75 -0.94 28.70
C HIS A 236 6.74 -2.01 28.23
N VAL A 237 5.71 -2.31 29.05
CA VAL A 237 4.58 -3.16 28.66
C VAL A 237 3.43 -2.27 28.21
N LEU A 238 3.28 -2.09 26.92
CA LEU A 238 2.30 -1.20 26.29
C LEU A 238 1.12 -2.02 25.77
N GLN A 239 -0.09 -1.53 25.94
CA GLN A 239 -1.26 -2.14 25.31
C GLN A 239 -1.47 -1.60 23.90
N ASN A 240 -2.00 -2.44 23.04
CA ASN A 240 -2.44 -2.08 21.68
C ASN A 240 -3.87 -2.60 21.50
N LEU A 241 -4.84 -1.75 21.79
CA LEU A 241 -6.26 -2.06 21.64
C LEU A 241 -6.68 -1.89 20.17
N ASP A 242 -7.73 -2.59 19.79
CA ASP A 242 -8.35 -2.41 18.49
C ASP A 242 -8.91 -0.98 18.36
N VAL A 243 -8.70 -0.39 17.23
CA VAL A 243 -9.20 0.94 16.87
C VAL A 243 -10.27 0.82 15.80
N GLU A 244 -11.23 1.75 15.77
CA GLU A 244 -12.27 1.76 14.76
C GLU A 244 -11.73 2.11 13.38
N TYR A 245 -10.83 3.07 13.33
CA TYR A 245 -10.17 3.51 12.10
C TYR A 245 -8.66 3.35 12.23
N LEU A 246 -8.04 2.79 11.19
CA LEU A 246 -6.60 2.47 11.18
C LEU A 246 -5.72 3.69 11.54
N TYR A 247 -6.09 4.87 11.07
CA TYR A 247 -5.33 6.12 11.30
C TYR A 247 -5.44 6.67 12.73
N GLU A 248 -6.24 6.05 13.59
CA GLU A 248 -6.26 6.34 15.03
C GLU A 248 -5.09 5.67 15.79
N ALA A 249 -4.48 4.63 15.19
CA ALA A 249 -3.45 3.86 15.85
C ALA A 249 -2.27 4.71 16.36
N PRO A 250 -1.71 5.69 15.62
CA PRO A 250 -0.67 6.57 16.16
C PRO A 250 -1.13 7.34 17.40
N LEU A 251 -2.36 7.85 17.42
CA LEU A 251 -2.89 8.60 18.57
C LEU A 251 -3.12 7.67 19.79
N ALA A 252 -3.51 6.41 19.55
CA ALA A 252 -3.62 5.40 20.60
C ALA A 252 -2.24 5.04 21.17
N MET A 253 -1.23 4.83 20.31
CA MET A 253 0.14 4.54 20.72
C MET A 253 0.81 5.73 21.41
N GLU A 254 0.47 6.98 21.06
CA GLU A 254 0.94 8.17 21.76
C GLU A 254 0.42 8.22 23.20
N ARG A 255 -0.86 7.88 23.43
CA ARG A 255 -1.43 7.77 24.80
C ARG A 255 -0.72 6.70 25.62
N GLU A 256 -0.29 5.62 25.01
CA GLU A 256 0.51 4.56 25.63
C GLU A 256 2.01 4.91 25.76
N LYS A 257 2.43 6.10 25.29
CA LYS A 257 3.81 6.61 25.33
C LYS A 257 4.84 5.75 24.58
N LEU A 258 4.43 5.11 23.47
CA LEU A 258 5.33 4.26 22.68
C LEU A 258 6.59 4.99 22.25
N ALA A 259 6.46 6.22 21.70
CA ALA A 259 7.62 7.00 21.27
C ALA A 259 8.49 7.43 22.43
N ASP A 260 7.91 7.78 23.60
CA ASP A 260 8.65 8.17 24.79
C ASP A 260 9.57 7.03 25.27
N VAL A 261 9.02 5.82 25.40
CA VAL A 261 9.76 4.62 25.81
C VAL A 261 10.86 4.27 24.81
N VAL A 262 10.59 4.38 23.51
CA VAL A 262 11.58 4.13 22.46
C VAL A 262 12.72 5.14 22.51
N LEU A 263 12.41 6.43 22.64
CA LEU A 263 13.42 7.49 22.73
C LEU A 263 14.27 7.37 23.99
N GLU A 264 13.66 7.01 25.13
CA GLU A 264 14.37 6.71 26.38
C GLU A 264 15.35 5.56 26.18
N SER A 265 14.90 4.45 25.61
CA SER A 265 15.73 3.26 25.36
C SER A 265 16.88 3.55 24.41
N LEU A 266 16.69 4.41 23.41
CA LEU A 266 17.72 4.85 22.46
C LEU A 266 18.59 6.01 22.98
N ARG A 267 18.33 6.51 24.18
CA ARG A 267 18.97 7.70 24.78
C ARG A 267 18.91 8.93 23.89
N LEU A 268 17.73 9.14 23.29
CA LEU A 268 17.44 10.31 22.46
C LEU A 268 16.55 11.30 23.24
N GLU A 269 16.60 12.56 22.84
CA GLU A 269 15.77 13.61 23.41
C GLU A 269 14.28 13.35 23.11
N ASN A 270 13.41 13.42 24.13
CA ASN A 270 11.97 13.35 23.93
C ASN A 270 11.41 14.76 23.66
N ARG A 271 11.26 15.08 22.38
CA ARG A 271 10.70 16.34 21.90
C ARG A 271 9.17 16.28 21.90
N LYS A 272 8.51 17.43 22.09
CA LYS A 272 7.05 17.51 22.02
C LYS A 272 6.56 17.18 20.60
N PRO A 273 5.62 16.23 20.43
CA PRO A 273 5.10 15.88 19.11
C PRO A 273 4.17 16.95 18.55
N ASP A 274 4.26 17.23 17.27
CA ASP A 274 3.24 17.96 16.50
C ASP A 274 2.33 16.94 15.79
N LEU A 275 1.13 16.77 16.32
CA LEU A 275 0.11 15.84 15.82
C LEU A 275 -1.20 16.56 15.45
N GLU A 276 -1.22 17.89 15.36
CA GLU A 276 -2.46 18.63 15.16
C GLU A 276 -3.11 18.31 13.81
N GLU A 277 -2.34 18.28 12.73
CA GLU A 277 -2.83 17.88 11.40
C GLU A 277 -3.38 16.44 11.41
N TRP A 278 -2.66 15.51 12.05
CA TRP A 278 -3.12 14.12 12.14
C TRP A 278 -4.40 13.97 12.96
N LYS A 279 -4.54 14.70 14.05
CA LYS A 279 -5.77 14.74 14.85
C LYS A 279 -6.95 15.31 14.06
N GLN A 280 -6.71 16.39 13.29
CA GLN A 280 -7.76 16.97 12.45
C GLN A 280 -8.21 15.97 11.37
N MET A 281 -7.27 15.31 10.70
CA MET A 281 -7.55 14.28 9.70
C MET A 281 -8.38 13.12 10.30
N VAL A 282 -8.02 12.63 11.48
CA VAL A 282 -8.80 11.60 12.19
C VAL A 282 -10.19 12.11 12.59
N ASN A 283 -10.30 13.37 12.99
CA ASN A 283 -11.60 13.98 13.30
C ASN A 283 -12.50 14.05 12.06
N ASP A 284 -11.96 14.45 10.90
CA ASP A 284 -12.72 14.52 9.65
C ASP A 284 -13.14 13.11 9.17
N LEU A 285 -12.30 12.10 9.39
CA LEU A 285 -12.64 10.69 9.13
C LEU A 285 -13.82 10.19 9.99
N ARG A 286 -13.86 10.60 11.27
CA ARG A 286 -14.92 10.20 12.21
C ARG A 286 -16.24 10.93 12.01
N ASN A 287 -16.20 12.14 11.46
CA ASN A 287 -17.34 13.03 11.36
C ASN A 287 -17.59 13.44 9.90
N PRO A 288 -17.92 12.48 9.00
CA PRO A 288 -18.25 12.81 7.62
C PRO A 288 -19.57 13.58 7.53
N GLU A 289 -19.68 14.51 6.57
CA GLU A 289 -20.86 15.32 6.31
C GLU A 289 -21.82 14.67 5.30
N SER A 290 -21.33 13.70 4.52
CA SER A 290 -22.10 12.98 3.49
C SER A 290 -21.61 11.52 3.38
N VAL A 291 -22.38 10.72 2.62
CA VAL A 291 -22.03 9.33 2.27
C VAL A 291 -22.04 9.20 0.76
N VAL A 292 -21.02 8.56 0.21
CA VAL A 292 -20.84 8.35 -1.23
C VAL A 292 -20.65 6.85 -1.49
N ASN A 293 -21.47 6.30 -2.40
CA ASN A 293 -21.39 4.88 -2.77
C ASN A 293 -20.56 4.71 -4.04
N ILE A 294 -19.39 4.08 -3.91
CA ILE A 294 -18.51 3.79 -5.04
C ILE A 294 -18.64 2.30 -5.41
N ALA A 295 -19.06 2.04 -6.65
CA ALA A 295 -18.99 0.69 -7.21
C ALA A 295 -17.55 0.42 -7.70
N MET A 296 -16.87 -0.51 -7.05
CA MET A 296 -15.56 -1.00 -7.49
C MET A 296 -15.74 -2.27 -8.30
N VAL A 297 -15.55 -2.17 -9.62
CA VAL A 297 -15.71 -3.28 -10.57
C VAL A 297 -14.33 -3.84 -10.90
N GLY A 298 -13.99 -4.97 -10.29
CA GLY A 298 -12.63 -5.53 -10.35
C GLY A 298 -12.59 -7.05 -10.47
N LYS A 299 -11.38 -7.58 -10.69
CA LYS A 299 -11.09 -9.02 -10.85
C LYS A 299 -10.81 -9.75 -9.54
N TYR A 300 -10.33 -9.01 -8.51
CA TYR A 300 -9.80 -9.60 -7.27
C TYR A 300 -10.68 -9.26 -6.06
N THR A 301 -11.99 -9.18 -6.26
CA THR A 301 -12.96 -8.76 -5.24
C THR A 301 -13.13 -9.76 -4.09
N GLN A 302 -12.64 -10.99 -4.26
CA GLN A 302 -12.68 -12.04 -3.21
C GLN A 302 -11.69 -11.77 -2.07
N LEU A 303 -10.58 -11.07 -2.32
CA LEU A 303 -9.63 -10.62 -1.32
C LEU A 303 -9.45 -9.11 -1.42
N HIS A 304 -10.02 -8.37 -0.47
CA HIS A 304 -10.00 -6.90 -0.47
C HIS A 304 -8.58 -6.32 -0.41
N ASP A 305 -7.64 -7.04 0.21
CA ASP A 305 -6.22 -6.64 0.28
C ASP A 305 -5.53 -6.59 -1.09
N ALA A 306 -6.10 -7.23 -2.13
CA ALA A 306 -5.62 -7.11 -3.50
C ALA A 306 -5.78 -5.69 -4.09
N TYR A 307 -6.65 -4.87 -3.49
CA TYR A 307 -6.90 -3.47 -3.85
C TYR A 307 -6.72 -2.52 -2.67
N LEU A 308 -5.89 -2.89 -1.70
CA LEU A 308 -5.72 -2.15 -0.45
C LEU A 308 -5.40 -0.66 -0.68
N SER A 309 -4.43 -0.35 -1.55
CA SER A 309 -4.06 1.05 -1.83
C SER A 309 -5.18 1.83 -2.52
N VAL A 310 -5.98 1.19 -3.38
CA VAL A 310 -7.16 1.82 -4.01
C VAL A 310 -8.21 2.16 -2.95
N VAL A 311 -8.50 1.22 -2.04
CA VAL A 311 -9.43 1.43 -0.92
C VAL A 311 -8.96 2.57 -0.02
N GLU A 312 -7.68 2.55 0.34
CA GLU A 312 -7.10 3.62 1.17
C GLU A 312 -7.12 4.98 0.45
N ALA A 313 -6.79 5.01 -0.85
CA ALA A 313 -6.84 6.25 -1.63
C ALA A 313 -8.26 6.81 -1.76
N LEU A 314 -9.29 5.95 -1.89
CA LEU A 314 -10.69 6.35 -1.83
C LEU A 314 -11.06 6.94 -0.47
N LYS A 315 -10.60 6.32 0.64
CA LYS A 315 -10.79 6.87 1.99
C LYS A 315 -10.10 8.22 2.16
N HIS A 316 -8.87 8.39 1.63
CA HIS A 316 -8.16 9.68 1.66
C HIS A 316 -8.93 10.76 0.91
N GLY A 317 -9.47 10.43 -0.27
CA GLY A 317 -10.38 11.31 -1.00
C GLY A 317 -11.60 11.67 -0.16
N GLY A 318 -12.19 10.68 0.51
CA GLY A 318 -13.31 10.85 1.44
C GLY A 318 -12.99 11.80 2.60
N ILE A 319 -11.87 11.60 3.28
CA ILE A 319 -11.38 12.49 4.36
C ILE A 319 -11.27 13.93 3.85
N SER A 320 -10.61 14.11 2.70
CA SER A 320 -10.41 15.43 2.09
C SER A 320 -11.71 16.13 1.71
N CYS A 321 -12.77 15.38 1.39
CA CYS A 321 -14.10 15.88 1.02
C CYS A 321 -15.11 15.84 2.18
N ARG A 322 -14.73 15.38 3.36
CA ARG A 322 -15.63 15.09 4.51
C ARG A 322 -16.78 14.16 4.13
N ALA A 323 -16.51 13.21 3.26
CA ALA A 323 -17.47 12.22 2.80
C ALA A 323 -17.06 10.82 3.25
N LYS A 324 -17.97 10.05 3.82
CA LYS A 324 -17.77 8.62 4.05
C LYS A 324 -17.89 7.88 2.72
N VAL A 325 -16.84 7.23 2.28
CA VAL A 325 -16.89 6.38 1.09
C VAL A 325 -17.31 4.96 1.49
N GLU A 326 -18.44 4.51 0.95
CA GLU A 326 -18.91 3.13 1.03
C GLU A 326 -18.62 2.43 -0.30
N ILE A 327 -17.96 1.27 -0.26
CA ILE A 327 -17.54 0.54 -1.44
C ILE A 327 -18.46 -0.65 -1.66
N THR A 328 -19.11 -0.67 -2.82
CA THR A 328 -19.83 -1.85 -3.32
C THR A 328 -18.88 -2.63 -4.22
N TRP A 329 -18.48 -3.81 -3.79
CA TRP A 329 -17.61 -4.71 -4.52
C TRP A 329 -18.39 -5.47 -5.58
N ILE A 330 -17.97 -5.40 -6.83
CA ILE A 330 -18.58 -6.10 -7.96
C ILE A 330 -17.52 -6.91 -8.68
N ASP A 331 -17.71 -8.22 -8.73
CA ASP A 331 -16.86 -9.07 -9.54
C ASP A 331 -17.16 -8.81 -11.02
N SER A 332 -16.13 -8.40 -11.76
CA SER A 332 -16.28 -8.06 -13.16
C SER A 332 -16.67 -9.27 -14.04
N GLU A 333 -16.44 -10.51 -13.60
CA GLU A 333 -16.89 -11.71 -14.32
C GLU A 333 -18.41 -11.92 -14.21
N GLU A 334 -19.02 -11.47 -13.13
CA GLU A 334 -20.46 -11.59 -12.91
C GLU A 334 -21.26 -10.50 -13.62
N LEU A 335 -20.62 -9.37 -13.98
CA LEU A 335 -21.29 -8.22 -14.58
C LEU A 335 -21.59 -8.48 -16.06
N ASN A 336 -22.86 -8.34 -16.45
CA ASN A 336 -23.35 -8.53 -17.80
C ASN A 336 -24.53 -7.60 -18.09
N GLU A 337 -24.95 -7.49 -19.37
CA GLU A 337 -26.02 -6.59 -19.82
C GLU A 337 -27.34 -6.76 -19.06
N LYS A 338 -27.65 -7.95 -18.52
CA LYS A 338 -28.93 -8.23 -17.85
C LYS A 338 -28.97 -7.74 -16.41
N ASN A 339 -27.81 -7.68 -15.74
CA ASN A 339 -27.71 -7.30 -14.32
C ASN A 339 -27.06 -5.93 -14.09
N LEU A 340 -26.57 -5.30 -15.16
CA LEU A 340 -25.85 -4.03 -15.13
C LEU A 340 -26.57 -2.95 -14.33
N ASP A 341 -27.83 -2.65 -14.68
CA ASP A 341 -28.64 -1.68 -13.96
C ASP A 341 -28.86 -2.07 -12.49
N GLN A 342 -29.13 -3.34 -12.22
CA GLN A 342 -29.39 -3.81 -10.86
C GLN A 342 -28.17 -3.60 -9.94
N LEU A 343 -26.96 -3.82 -10.46
CA LEU A 343 -25.73 -3.75 -9.69
C LEU A 343 -25.19 -2.31 -9.56
N LEU A 344 -25.39 -1.48 -10.61
CA LEU A 344 -24.76 -0.16 -10.69
C LEU A 344 -25.70 1.02 -10.39
N TYR A 345 -27.04 0.86 -10.37
CA TYR A 345 -27.98 1.98 -10.23
C TYR A 345 -27.82 2.79 -8.92
N LYS A 346 -27.27 2.17 -7.86
CA LYS A 346 -27.01 2.83 -6.58
C LYS A 346 -25.69 3.60 -6.56
N ALA A 347 -24.78 3.27 -7.46
CA ALA A 347 -23.47 3.90 -7.47
C ALA A 347 -23.57 5.41 -7.69
N ASP A 348 -22.78 6.14 -6.97
CA ASP A 348 -22.56 7.58 -7.12
C ASP A 348 -21.24 7.85 -7.85
N GLY A 349 -20.38 6.84 -7.92
CA GLY A 349 -19.18 6.77 -8.75
C GLY A 349 -18.82 5.32 -9.07
N ILE A 350 -18.18 5.09 -10.21
CA ILE A 350 -17.71 3.78 -10.66
C ILE A 350 -16.19 3.83 -10.81
N LEU A 351 -15.50 2.91 -10.13
CA LEU A 351 -14.05 2.76 -10.23
C LEU A 351 -13.71 1.38 -10.81
N VAL A 352 -12.88 1.37 -11.87
CA VAL A 352 -12.32 0.16 -12.45
C VAL A 352 -10.82 0.14 -12.18
N PRO A 353 -10.34 -0.73 -11.27
CA PRO A 353 -8.93 -0.78 -10.88
C PRO A 353 -8.05 -1.51 -11.88
N GLY A 354 -6.75 -1.54 -11.62
CA GLY A 354 -5.76 -2.32 -12.35
C GLY A 354 -5.96 -3.84 -12.23
N GLY A 355 -5.29 -4.58 -13.10
CA GLY A 355 -5.30 -6.03 -13.12
C GLY A 355 -4.56 -6.58 -14.34
N PHE A 356 -4.42 -7.92 -14.43
CA PHE A 356 -3.74 -8.62 -15.52
C PHE A 356 -4.61 -9.73 -16.10
N GLY A 357 -4.37 -10.06 -17.38
CA GLY A 357 -5.06 -11.14 -18.10
C GLY A 357 -6.50 -10.80 -18.50
N ASN A 358 -7.14 -11.72 -19.23
CA ASN A 358 -8.43 -11.48 -19.89
C ASN A 358 -9.68 -11.74 -19.05
N ARG A 359 -9.55 -12.36 -17.87
CA ARG A 359 -10.67 -12.68 -16.98
C ARG A 359 -11.42 -11.41 -16.58
N GLY A 360 -12.74 -11.37 -16.73
CA GLY A 360 -13.62 -10.28 -16.30
C GLY A 360 -13.49 -8.95 -17.06
N THR A 361 -12.75 -8.87 -18.16
CA THR A 361 -12.53 -7.62 -18.91
C THR A 361 -13.80 -7.09 -19.57
N GLU A 362 -14.70 -7.96 -20.07
CA GLU A 362 -15.97 -7.53 -20.65
C GLU A 362 -16.86 -6.84 -19.61
N GLY A 363 -16.90 -7.32 -18.36
CA GLY A 363 -17.62 -6.62 -17.29
C GLY A 363 -17.02 -5.26 -16.96
N MET A 364 -15.69 -5.10 -17.04
CA MET A 364 -15.04 -3.79 -16.87
C MET A 364 -15.41 -2.84 -18.00
N ILE A 365 -15.47 -3.32 -19.26
CA ILE A 365 -15.91 -2.56 -20.42
C ILE A 365 -17.37 -2.10 -20.24
N LEU A 366 -18.27 -3.00 -19.81
CA LEU A 366 -19.67 -2.67 -19.54
C LEU A 366 -19.80 -1.62 -18.42
N ALA A 367 -19.00 -1.70 -17.37
CA ALA A 367 -19.00 -0.71 -16.29
C ALA A 367 -18.56 0.68 -16.78
N ALA A 368 -17.53 0.74 -17.63
CA ALA A 368 -17.06 1.98 -18.26
C ALA A 368 -18.13 2.58 -19.19
N GLN A 369 -18.81 1.73 -20.00
CA GLN A 369 -19.93 2.14 -20.83
C GLN A 369 -21.08 2.71 -20.01
N TYR A 370 -21.46 2.01 -18.95
CA TYR A 370 -22.56 2.43 -18.08
C TYR A 370 -22.28 3.81 -17.46
N ALA A 371 -21.05 4.00 -16.95
CA ALA A 371 -20.62 5.28 -16.42
C ALA A 371 -20.70 6.40 -17.45
N ARG A 372 -20.18 6.17 -18.67
CA ARG A 372 -20.17 7.15 -19.76
C ARG A 372 -21.60 7.54 -20.20
N VAL A 373 -22.46 6.55 -20.41
CA VAL A 373 -23.83 6.77 -20.92
C VAL A 373 -24.71 7.46 -19.87
N HIS A 374 -24.61 7.05 -18.61
CA HIS A 374 -25.43 7.58 -17.52
C HIS A 374 -24.82 8.79 -16.81
N LYS A 375 -23.65 9.28 -17.28
CA LYS A 375 -22.95 10.43 -16.70
C LYS A 375 -22.60 10.25 -15.21
N ILE A 376 -22.32 9.00 -14.80
CA ILE A 376 -21.87 8.68 -13.45
C ILE A 376 -20.35 8.91 -13.39
N PRO A 377 -19.82 9.61 -12.38
CA PRO A 377 -18.37 9.77 -12.21
C PRO A 377 -17.61 8.46 -12.33
N PHE A 378 -16.56 8.45 -13.14
CA PHE A 378 -15.75 7.27 -13.48
C PHE A 378 -14.27 7.52 -13.26
N LEU A 379 -13.58 6.54 -12.67
CA LEU A 379 -12.13 6.49 -12.58
C LEU A 379 -11.62 5.13 -13.04
N GLY A 380 -10.83 5.10 -14.12
CA GLY A 380 -10.17 3.90 -14.63
C GLY A 380 -8.67 3.93 -14.32
N ILE A 381 -8.15 2.92 -13.63
CA ILE A 381 -6.74 2.84 -13.25
C ILE A 381 -6.06 1.72 -14.03
N CYS A 382 -4.95 1.99 -14.72
CA CYS A 382 -4.13 1.06 -15.48
C CYS A 382 -5.00 0.23 -16.46
N LEU A 383 -5.29 -1.04 -16.19
CA LEU A 383 -6.22 -1.84 -16.99
C LEU A 383 -7.60 -1.18 -17.10
N GLY A 384 -8.07 -0.51 -16.04
CA GLY A 384 -9.35 0.20 -16.07
C GLY A 384 -9.39 1.34 -17.09
N MET A 385 -8.30 2.08 -17.27
CA MET A 385 -8.15 3.06 -18.36
C MET A 385 -8.18 2.35 -19.73
N GLN A 386 -7.44 1.25 -19.87
CA GLN A 386 -7.39 0.49 -21.11
C GLN A 386 -8.77 -0.03 -21.52
N MET A 387 -9.54 -0.56 -20.57
CA MET A 387 -10.91 -1.03 -20.83
C MET A 387 -11.87 0.10 -21.17
N ALA A 388 -11.69 1.30 -20.62
CA ALA A 388 -12.44 2.49 -21.00
C ALA A 388 -12.14 2.92 -22.46
N ILE A 389 -10.90 2.78 -22.92
CA ILE A 389 -10.53 3.05 -24.31
C ILE A 389 -11.10 2.00 -25.27
N VAL A 390 -11.04 0.72 -24.89
CA VAL A 390 -11.65 -0.37 -25.67
C VAL A 390 -13.16 -0.16 -25.78
N GLU A 391 -13.83 0.21 -24.67
CA GLU A 391 -15.26 0.57 -24.67
C GLU A 391 -15.56 1.68 -25.66
N PHE A 392 -14.80 2.78 -25.59
CA PHE A 392 -15.00 3.94 -26.45
C PHE A 392 -14.77 3.60 -27.93
N ALA A 393 -13.76 2.80 -28.22
CA ALA A 393 -13.50 2.33 -29.59
C ALA A 393 -14.64 1.46 -30.13
N ARG A 394 -15.19 0.54 -29.32
CA ARG A 394 -16.30 -0.33 -29.72
C ARG A 394 -17.60 0.46 -29.95
N HIS A 395 -17.98 1.34 -29.03
CA HIS A 395 -19.33 1.92 -29.01
C HIS A 395 -19.41 3.35 -29.54
N VAL A 396 -18.27 4.06 -29.66
CA VAL A 396 -18.24 5.42 -30.20
C VAL A 396 -17.57 5.49 -31.57
N LEU A 397 -16.45 4.74 -31.78
CA LEU A 397 -15.83 4.65 -33.09
C LEU A 397 -16.49 3.58 -33.99
N GLY A 398 -17.18 2.60 -33.41
CA GLY A 398 -17.85 1.51 -34.14
C GLY A 398 -16.92 0.34 -34.52
N TYR A 399 -15.80 0.18 -33.83
CA TYR A 399 -14.88 -0.93 -34.02
C TYR A 399 -15.24 -2.09 -33.10
N GLU A 400 -16.24 -2.89 -33.50
CA GLU A 400 -16.85 -3.94 -32.67
C GLU A 400 -15.83 -4.95 -32.11
N ASP A 401 -14.73 -5.21 -32.81
CA ASP A 401 -13.64 -6.11 -32.41
C ASP A 401 -12.47 -5.41 -31.70
N ALA A 402 -12.59 -4.09 -31.42
CA ALA A 402 -11.51 -3.36 -30.74
C ALA A 402 -11.14 -4.02 -29.41
N ASN A 403 -9.85 -4.22 -29.18
CA ASN A 403 -9.35 -4.89 -27.98
C ASN A 403 -7.90 -4.52 -27.68
N SER A 404 -7.39 -5.05 -26.56
CA SER A 404 -5.96 -5.14 -26.27
C SER A 404 -5.37 -6.40 -26.93
N ILE A 405 -4.17 -6.32 -27.49
CA ILE A 405 -3.47 -7.51 -28.01
C ILE A 405 -3.08 -8.49 -26.89
N GLU A 406 -3.06 -8.07 -25.63
CA GLU A 406 -2.93 -8.96 -24.47
C GLU A 406 -4.12 -9.92 -24.37
N LEU A 407 -5.32 -9.40 -24.65
CA LEU A 407 -6.58 -10.11 -24.44
C LEU A 407 -7.04 -10.87 -25.68
N ASP A 408 -6.85 -10.27 -26.86
CA ASP A 408 -7.11 -10.86 -28.17
C ASP A 408 -6.02 -10.48 -29.17
N PRO A 409 -5.01 -11.35 -29.35
CA PRO A 409 -3.95 -11.11 -30.34
C PRO A 409 -4.43 -11.08 -31.80
N SER A 410 -5.68 -11.51 -32.07
CA SER A 410 -6.25 -11.56 -33.42
C SER A 410 -7.09 -10.35 -33.79
N THR A 411 -7.30 -9.40 -32.86
CA THR A 411 -8.09 -8.18 -33.11
C THR A 411 -7.56 -7.39 -34.29
N LYS A 412 -8.45 -6.87 -35.13
CA LYS A 412 -8.08 -5.98 -36.25
C LYS A 412 -7.91 -4.52 -35.81
N HIS A 413 -8.47 -4.17 -34.65
CA HIS A 413 -8.38 -2.85 -34.06
C HIS A 413 -7.69 -2.91 -32.68
N PRO A 414 -6.37 -3.17 -32.63
CA PRO A 414 -5.62 -3.27 -31.39
C PRO A 414 -5.39 -1.87 -30.79
N VAL A 415 -6.43 -1.33 -30.14
CA VAL A 415 -6.36 0.02 -29.51
C VAL A 415 -5.44 0.08 -28.31
N ILE A 416 -5.11 -1.09 -27.74
CA ILE A 416 -4.08 -1.28 -26.72
C ILE A 416 -3.06 -2.27 -27.27
N ALA A 417 -1.78 -1.88 -27.23
CA ALA A 417 -0.67 -2.62 -27.84
C ALA A 417 0.50 -2.77 -26.87
N LEU A 418 1.43 -3.67 -27.22
CA LEU A 418 2.66 -3.87 -26.46
C LEU A 418 3.58 -2.64 -26.61
N MET A 419 4.27 -2.27 -25.56
CA MET A 419 5.32 -1.24 -25.63
C MET A 419 6.51 -1.76 -26.48
N PRO A 420 7.15 -0.92 -27.31
CA PRO A 420 8.23 -1.36 -28.20
C PRO A 420 9.41 -2.03 -27.49
N ASP A 421 9.73 -1.61 -26.28
CA ASP A 421 10.80 -2.16 -25.45
C ASP A 421 10.41 -3.48 -24.74
N GLN A 422 9.14 -3.89 -24.84
CA GLN A 422 8.61 -5.13 -24.24
C GLN A 422 8.49 -6.30 -25.24
N GLU A 423 8.78 -6.10 -26.51
CA GLU A 423 8.60 -7.11 -27.56
C GLU A 423 9.54 -8.31 -27.44
N SER A 424 10.70 -8.17 -26.78
CA SER A 424 11.73 -9.21 -26.64
C SER A 424 11.94 -9.75 -25.22
N VAL A 425 10.99 -9.50 -24.33
CA VAL A 425 11.13 -9.87 -22.90
C VAL A 425 10.66 -11.30 -22.66
N GLU A 426 11.56 -12.19 -22.20
CA GLU A 426 11.27 -13.60 -21.86
C GLU A 426 10.88 -13.79 -20.38
N ASP A 427 11.48 -13.02 -19.47
CA ASP A 427 11.20 -13.10 -18.03
C ASP A 427 9.92 -12.34 -17.66
N LEU A 428 9.11 -12.90 -16.75
CA LEU A 428 7.86 -12.27 -16.28
C LEU A 428 8.07 -11.31 -15.11
N GLY A 429 9.06 -11.54 -14.25
CA GLY A 429 9.33 -10.74 -13.06
C GLY A 429 10.26 -9.55 -13.33
N GLY A 430 9.91 -8.36 -12.82
CA GLY A 430 10.75 -7.16 -12.92
C GLY A 430 10.97 -6.58 -14.31
N THR A 431 10.12 -6.95 -15.28
CA THR A 431 10.27 -6.60 -16.70
C THR A 431 9.20 -5.65 -17.23
N LEU A 432 8.25 -5.26 -16.40
CA LEU A 432 7.22 -4.27 -16.70
C LEU A 432 7.83 -2.86 -16.71
N ARG A 433 7.07 -1.87 -17.22
CA ARG A 433 7.35 -0.46 -16.93
C ARG A 433 7.02 -0.21 -15.45
N LEU A 434 8.06 -0.14 -14.62
CA LEU A 434 7.96 -0.10 -13.16
C LEU A 434 8.54 1.19 -12.60
N GLY A 435 7.85 1.77 -11.61
CA GLY A 435 8.33 2.94 -10.87
C GLY A 435 7.73 4.25 -11.35
N SER A 436 8.33 5.35 -10.90
CA SER A 436 7.83 6.71 -11.13
C SER A 436 8.30 7.25 -12.47
N TYR A 437 7.36 7.68 -13.29
CA TYR A 437 7.62 8.32 -14.59
C TYR A 437 6.91 9.67 -14.70
N PRO A 438 7.51 10.63 -15.41
CA PRO A 438 6.90 11.93 -15.63
C PRO A 438 5.74 11.84 -16.62
N CYS A 439 4.67 12.59 -16.33
CA CYS A 439 3.54 12.80 -17.21
C CYS A 439 3.33 14.30 -17.40
N LEU A 440 3.22 14.75 -18.65
CA LEU A 440 2.88 16.11 -19.04
C LEU A 440 1.38 16.22 -19.29
N LEU A 441 0.70 17.01 -18.48
CA LEU A 441 -0.74 17.23 -18.58
C LEU A 441 -1.08 18.21 -19.70
N ALA A 442 -2.16 17.91 -20.42
CA ALA A 442 -2.65 18.75 -21.52
C ALA A 442 -3.22 20.07 -20.99
N ASP A 443 -3.03 21.14 -21.75
CA ASP A 443 -3.65 22.43 -21.45
C ASP A 443 -5.19 22.31 -21.52
N ASN A 444 -5.90 22.93 -20.59
CA ASN A 444 -7.35 22.87 -20.44
C ASN A 444 -7.92 21.47 -20.16
N SER A 445 -7.12 20.53 -19.68
CA SER A 445 -7.60 19.25 -19.16
C SER A 445 -8.12 19.38 -17.71
N LYS A 446 -9.07 18.55 -17.34
CA LYS A 446 -9.53 18.43 -15.94
C LYS A 446 -8.40 17.92 -15.05
N ALA A 447 -7.56 17.03 -15.58
CA ALA A 447 -6.37 16.58 -14.89
C ALA A 447 -5.48 17.77 -14.49
N LEU A 448 -5.21 18.72 -15.38
CA LEU A 448 -4.42 19.92 -15.05
C LEU A 448 -5.07 20.77 -13.94
N GLU A 449 -6.40 20.90 -13.94
CA GLU A 449 -7.13 21.61 -12.88
C GLU A 449 -6.99 20.89 -11.53
N LEU A 450 -7.05 19.56 -11.51
CA LEU A 450 -6.96 18.76 -10.29
C LEU A 450 -5.56 18.81 -9.67
N PHE A 451 -4.52 18.69 -10.49
CA PHE A 451 -3.12 18.66 -10.03
C PHE A 451 -2.54 20.05 -9.80
N GLY A 452 -3.02 21.08 -10.50
CA GLY A 452 -2.54 22.46 -10.40
C GLY A 452 -1.10 22.67 -10.92
N LYS A 453 -0.52 21.68 -11.61
CA LYS A 453 0.82 21.72 -12.19
C LYS A 453 0.88 20.90 -13.48
N LYS A 454 1.69 21.34 -14.43
CA LYS A 454 1.74 20.75 -15.78
C LYS A 454 2.50 19.43 -15.85
N GLU A 455 3.50 19.24 -15.02
CA GLU A 455 4.27 18.00 -14.93
C GLU A 455 4.00 17.32 -13.61
N ILE A 456 3.66 16.03 -13.69
CA ILE A 456 3.42 15.16 -12.54
C ILE A 456 4.29 13.92 -12.64
N GLN A 457 4.42 13.21 -11.54
CA GLN A 457 5.15 11.94 -11.46
C GLN A 457 4.20 10.87 -10.94
N GLU A 458 3.96 9.82 -11.73
CA GLU A 458 3.09 8.70 -11.33
C GLU A 458 3.86 7.39 -11.36
N ARG A 459 3.49 6.45 -10.47
CA ARG A 459 4.06 5.10 -10.45
C ARG A 459 3.33 4.23 -11.45
N HIS A 460 4.08 3.38 -12.16
CA HIS A 460 3.59 2.49 -13.19
C HIS A 460 3.88 1.03 -12.87
N ARG A 461 3.01 0.15 -13.37
CA ARG A 461 3.16 -1.31 -13.34
C ARG A 461 2.38 -1.92 -14.50
N HIS A 462 2.89 -1.75 -15.72
CA HIS A 462 2.21 -2.25 -16.94
C HIS A 462 3.19 -2.59 -18.06
N ARG A 463 2.71 -3.36 -19.04
CA ARG A 463 3.44 -3.76 -20.25
C ARG A 463 2.77 -3.22 -21.51
N TYR A 464 1.46 -3.06 -21.49
CA TYR A 464 0.66 -2.62 -22.61
C TYR A 464 0.24 -1.16 -22.43
N GLU A 465 0.04 -0.47 -23.56
CA GLU A 465 -0.32 0.94 -23.60
C GLU A 465 -1.23 1.27 -24.77
N VAL A 466 -1.71 2.51 -24.83
CA VAL A 466 -2.56 3.00 -25.92
C VAL A 466 -1.80 2.99 -27.23
N ASN A 467 -2.38 2.37 -28.25
CA ASN A 467 -1.82 2.35 -29.60
C ASN A 467 -2.01 3.72 -30.28
N ASN A 468 -0.89 4.39 -30.59
CA ASN A 468 -0.89 5.72 -31.19
C ASN A 468 -1.59 5.80 -32.54
N ALA A 469 -1.75 4.68 -33.27
CA ALA A 469 -2.48 4.66 -34.55
C ALA A 469 -3.96 5.08 -34.43
N PHE A 470 -4.56 4.90 -33.26
CA PHE A 470 -5.97 5.23 -33.00
C PHE A 470 -6.18 6.57 -32.26
N ARG A 471 -5.10 7.23 -31.83
CA ARG A 471 -5.12 8.40 -30.96
C ARG A 471 -5.88 9.59 -31.57
N GLU A 472 -5.69 9.87 -32.86
CA GLU A 472 -6.38 10.97 -33.55
C GLU A 472 -7.89 10.71 -33.67
N GLU A 473 -8.29 9.48 -33.95
CA GLU A 473 -9.70 9.09 -34.08
C GLU A 473 -10.44 9.14 -32.74
N LEU A 474 -9.80 8.65 -31.66
CA LEU A 474 -10.31 8.74 -30.30
C LEU A 474 -10.56 10.22 -29.93
N SER A 475 -9.57 11.08 -30.20
CA SER A 475 -9.66 12.52 -29.89
C SER A 475 -10.73 13.23 -30.72
N ALA A 476 -10.86 12.90 -31.99
CA ALA A 476 -11.86 13.49 -32.88
C ALA A 476 -13.31 13.17 -32.46
N LYS A 477 -13.50 12.09 -31.70
CA LYS A 477 -14.82 11.64 -31.20
C LYS A 477 -15.08 12.02 -29.74
N GLY A 478 -14.19 12.79 -29.10
CA GLY A 478 -14.43 13.39 -27.78
C GLY A 478 -13.69 12.73 -26.61
N MET A 479 -12.79 11.77 -26.86
CA MET A 479 -11.86 11.31 -25.83
C MET A 479 -10.62 12.20 -25.86
N THR A 480 -10.41 13.00 -24.85
CA THR A 480 -9.25 13.88 -24.73
C THR A 480 -8.05 13.09 -24.18
N ILE A 481 -6.89 13.24 -24.79
CA ILE A 481 -5.62 12.80 -24.21
C ILE A 481 -5.20 13.85 -23.18
N ALA A 482 -5.43 13.55 -21.92
CA ALA A 482 -5.24 14.48 -20.81
C ALA A 482 -3.79 14.53 -20.31
N GLY A 483 -3.00 13.50 -20.58
CA GLY A 483 -1.59 13.43 -20.21
C GLY A 483 -0.78 12.49 -21.09
N THR A 484 0.49 12.83 -21.28
CA THR A 484 1.44 12.02 -22.07
C THR A 484 2.80 11.98 -21.41
N SER A 485 3.64 10.99 -21.81
CA SER A 485 5.07 11.04 -21.53
C SER A 485 5.71 12.32 -22.11
N PRO A 486 6.88 12.78 -21.60
CA PRO A 486 7.51 14.03 -22.07
C PRO A 486 7.82 14.10 -23.55
N ASP A 487 8.08 12.96 -24.18
CA ASP A 487 8.30 12.83 -25.65
C ASP A 487 6.97 12.76 -26.43
N GLY A 488 5.83 12.73 -25.73
CA GLY A 488 4.51 12.67 -26.33
C GLY A 488 4.09 11.31 -26.86
N HIS A 489 4.91 10.26 -26.72
CA HIS A 489 4.65 8.94 -27.30
C HIS A 489 3.65 8.12 -26.50
N ILE A 490 3.77 8.09 -25.17
CA ILE A 490 2.92 7.27 -24.31
C ILE A 490 1.73 8.10 -23.82
N VAL A 491 0.53 7.56 -23.96
CA VAL A 491 -0.69 8.14 -23.37
C VAL A 491 -0.78 7.72 -21.91
N GLU A 492 -0.66 8.68 -21.02
CA GLU A 492 -0.68 8.46 -19.58
C GLU A 492 -2.05 8.69 -18.95
N MET A 493 -2.83 9.62 -19.51
CA MET A 493 -4.16 9.96 -19.01
C MET A 493 -5.14 10.27 -20.13
N ILE A 494 -6.38 9.89 -19.91
CA ILE A 494 -7.53 10.20 -20.78
C ILE A 494 -8.66 10.83 -19.98
N GLU A 495 -9.47 11.66 -20.66
CA GLU A 495 -10.71 12.19 -20.10
C GLU A 495 -11.80 12.32 -21.18
N ILE A 496 -13.08 12.34 -20.76
CA ILE A 496 -14.21 12.72 -21.62
C ILE A 496 -14.70 14.10 -21.18
N LYS A 497 -14.48 15.11 -22.03
CA LYS A 497 -14.67 16.52 -21.70
C LYS A 497 -16.12 16.86 -21.31
N ASP A 498 -17.10 16.28 -22.00
CA ASP A 498 -18.53 16.55 -21.75
C ASP A 498 -19.13 15.62 -20.67
N HIS A 499 -18.28 15.08 -19.80
CA HIS A 499 -18.68 14.24 -18.67
C HIS A 499 -18.37 14.93 -17.33
N PRO A 500 -19.21 14.80 -16.29
CA PRO A 500 -18.95 15.40 -14.97
C PRO A 500 -17.57 15.03 -14.42
N PHE A 501 -17.20 13.77 -14.52
CA PHE A 501 -15.88 13.24 -14.20
C PHE A 501 -15.70 11.88 -14.90
N TYR A 502 -14.86 11.81 -15.91
CA TYR A 502 -14.50 10.55 -16.57
C TYR A 502 -13.02 10.59 -16.86
N GLU A 503 -12.26 10.02 -15.95
CA GLU A 503 -10.81 10.05 -15.98
C GLU A 503 -10.25 8.63 -16.05
N GLY A 504 -9.22 8.45 -16.87
CA GLY A 504 -8.42 7.24 -16.91
C GLY A 504 -6.94 7.57 -16.75
N THR A 505 -6.22 6.76 -16.02
CA THR A 505 -4.77 6.88 -15.84
C THR A 505 -4.08 5.55 -16.06
N GLN A 506 -2.97 5.55 -16.82
CA GLN A 506 -2.13 4.37 -17.00
C GLN A 506 -1.28 4.10 -15.75
N GLY A 507 -0.95 5.14 -15.01
CA GLY A 507 -0.28 5.05 -13.72
C GLY A 507 -1.19 4.56 -12.60
N HIS A 508 -0.58 4.33 -11.43
CA HIS A 508 -1.21 3.88 -10.21
C HIS A 508 -1.20 4.98 -9.14
N PRO A 509 -2.14 5.95 -9.20
CA PRO A 509 -2.20 7.08 -8.28
C PRO A 509 -2.46 6.66 -6.83
N GLU A 510 -3.04 5.48 -6.62
CA GLU A 510 -3.30 4.91 -5.30
C GLU A 510 -2.02 4.73 -4.47
N PHE A 511 -0.88 4.43 -5.10
CA PHE A 511 0.39 4.24 -4.39
C PHE A 511 0.96 5.56 -3.83
N LYS A 512 0.53 6.70 -4.38
CA LYS A 512 1.02 8.02 -3.94
C LYS A 512 0.03 8.77 -3.05
N SER A 513 -1.14 8.21 -2.79
CA SER A 513 -2.14 8.82 -1.91
C SER A 513 -1.76 8.69 -0.43
N ARG A 514 -1.97 9.76 0.34
CA ARG A 514 -1.70 9.82 1.79
C ARG A 514 -2.95 10.30 2.53
N PRO A 515 -3.15 9.91 3.79
CA PRO A 515 -4.37 10.27 4.53
C PRO A 515 -4.54 11.78 4.73
N ASN A 516 -3.44 12.50 4.90
CA ASN A 516 -3.39 13.96 5.02
C ASN A 516 -3.18 14.68 3.68
N HIS A 517 -2.73 13.97 2.64
CA HIS A 517 -2.49 14.49 1.29
C HIS A 517 -3.11 13.56 0.24
N ALA A 518 -4.45 13.55 0.18
CA ALA A 518 -5.19 12.74 -0.78
C ALA A 518 -4.75 13.03 -2.21
N HIS A 519 -4.48 11.97 -3.00
CA HIS A 519 -4.09 12.12 -4.39
C HIS A 519 -5.16 12.89 -5.19
N PRO A 520 -4.79 13.85 -6.05
CA PRO A 520 -5.73 14.73 -6.74
C PRO A 520 -6.84 14.02 -7.51
N LEU A 521 -6.53 12.90 -8.19
CA LEU A 521 -7.53 12.11 -8.92
C LEU A 521 -8.57 11.51 -7.98
N PHE A 522 -8.17 10.92 -6.85
CA PHE A 522 -9.11 10.35 -5.89
C PHE A 522 -9.94 11.43 -5.18
N ARG A 523 -9.32 12.55 -4.83
CA ARG A 523 -10.05 13.71 -4.29
C ARG A 523 -11.07 14.25 -5.29
N GLY A 524 -10.68 14.41 -6.56
CA GLY A 524 -11.56 14.88 -7.63
C GLY A 524 -12.72 13.90 -7.90
N PHE A 525 -12.41 12.61 -7.94
CA PHE A 525 -13.39 11.55 -8.15
C PHE A 525 -14.44 11.50 -7.03
N VAL A 526 -14.02 11.47 -5.76
CA VAL A 526 -14.93 11.45 -4.61
C VAL A 526 -15.76 12.73 -4.55
N LYS A 527 -15.16 13.90 -4.84
CA LYS A 527 -15.89 15.18 -4.92
C LYS A 527 -16.97 15.16 -6.00
N ALA A 528 -16.66 14.61 -7.17
CA ALA A 528 -17.64 14.50 -8.26
C ALA A 528 -18.76 13.50 -7.90
N ALA A 529 -18.42 12.38 -7.27
CA ALA A 529 -19.38 11.39 -6.81
C ALA A 529 -20.32 11.95 -5.72
N ASP A 530 -19.81 12.76 -4.78
CA ASP A 530 -20.63 13.43 -3.76
C ASP A 530 -21.60 14.45 -4.39
N ALA A 531 -21.12 15.20 -5.39
CA ALA A 531 -21.99 16.12 -6.14
C ALA A 531 -23.09 15.37 -6.90
N TYR A 532 -22.76 14.25 -7.53
CA TYR A 532 -23.72 13.39 -8.24
C TYR A 532 -24.75 12.77 -7.28
N ALA A 533 -24.33 12.31 -6.09
CA ALA A 533 -25.23 11.79 -5.06
C ALA A 533 -26.26 12.84 -4.62
N LYS A 534 -25.82 14.07 -4.34
CA LYS A 534 -26.69 15.19 -3.96
C LYS A 534 -27.70 15.56 -5.06
N GLU A 535 -27.25 15.58 -6.32
CA GLU A 535 -28.14 15.82 -7.47
C GLU A 535 -29.21 14.71 -7.61
N LYS A 536 -28.79 13.44 -7.48
CA LYS A 536 -29.65 12.26 -7.53
C LYS A 536 -30.74 12.29 -6.42
N GLU A 537 -30.38 12.71 -5.22
CA GLU A 537 -31.35 12.90 -4.11
C GLU A 537 -32.34 14.03 -4.39
N SER A 538 -31.86 15.17 -4.88
CA SER A 538 -32.72 16.32 -5.24
C SER A 538 -33.74 15.95 -6.31
N ARG A 539 -33.33 15.21 -7.35
CA ARG A 539 -34.25 14.70 -8.40
C ARG A 539 -35.31 13.74 -7.84
N LYS A 540 -34.96 12.88 -6.88
CA LYS A 540 -35.90 11.97 -6.22
C LYS A 540 -36.95 12.71 -5.37
N GLN A 541 -36.56 13.80 -4.74
CA GLN A 541 -37.49 14.64 -3.94
C GLN A 541 -38.48 15.38 -4.85
N GLN A 542 -37.99 15.97 -5.94
CA GLN A 542 -38.86 16.66 -6.93
C GLN A 542 -39.87 15.73 -7.62
N ASN A 543 -39.53 14.45 -7.82
CA ASN A 543 -40.44 13.46 -8.42
C ASN A 543 -41.47 12.88 -7.42
N LYS A 544 -41.36 13.21 -6.12
CA LYS A 544 -42.29 12.79 -5.07
C LYS A 544 -43.32 13.89 -4.71
N GLU A 545 -43.04 15.13 -5.10
CA GLU A 545 -43.97 16.28 -5.04
C GLU A 545 -44.77 16.37 -6.34
#